data_c9ee66fbf7e46452591488e0e85aac37
#
_entry.id   c9ee66fbf7e46452591488e0e85aac37
#
_cell.length_a   1.000
_cell.length_b   1.000
_cell.length_c   1.000
_cell.angle_alpha   90.00
_cell.angle_beta   90.00
_cell.angle_gamma   90.00
#
_symmetry.space_group_name_H-M   'P 1'
#
loop_
_entity.id
_entity.type
_entity.pdbx_description
1 polymer ?
#
loop_
_entity_poly.entity_id
_entity_poly.type
_entity_poly.pdbx_seq_one_letter_code
_entity_poly.pdbx_strand_id
1 'polypeptide(L)'
;SLLDIPALQRVFFQQIPFLRFFIKQQLIFVPFLGQGLWALNFPSMKRYSKLTLNKHPELRGKDLETTKLSCEKMRGQPVTMLIYAEGTRFTPEKHRKANSTFRNLLKPRAGGIHTILKSLGDELSSILNVTLVYPGHTSPSLVDFLLGKVSRIVIRIEEFKLGENEVPSLETIKSKTGSLAVRKFLNQTWEVKDKLISKIHSE
;
A
#
# COMPACT_ATOMS: atom_id res chain seq x y z
N SER A 1 4.79 2.93 -9.95
CA SER A 1 4.85 4.09 -10.84
C SER A 1 4.05 5.27 -10.29
N LEU A 2 4.22 6.47 -10.82
CA LEU A 2 3.32 7.60 -10.53
C LEU A 2 1.96 7.42 -11.20
N LEU A 3 1.90 6.57 -12.21
CA LEU A 3 0.68 6.23 -12.94
C LEU A 3 -0.27 5.32 -12.15
N ASP A 4 0.21 4.65 -11.10
CA ASP A 4 -0.59 3.70 -10.33
C ASP A 4 -1.81 4.40 -9.68
N ILE A 5 -1.59 5.60 -9.15
CA ILE A 5 -2.65 6.34 -8.44
C ILE A 5 -3.78 6.76 -9.39
N PRO A 6 -3.53 7.49 -10.50
CA PRO A 6 -4.60 7.87 -11.43
C PRO A 6 -5.27 6.65 -12.09
N ALA A 7 -4.52 5.58 -12.38
CA ALA A 7 -5.09 4.34 -12.92
C ALA A 7 -6.08 3.70 -11.92
N LEU A 8 -5.71 3.60 -10.64
CA LEU A 8 -6.58 3.07 -9.61
C LEU A 8 -7.78 3.99 -9.33
N GLN A 9 -7.58 5.30 -9.29
CA GLN A 9 -8.68 6.25 -9.13
C GLN A 9 -9.69 6.11 -10.29
N ARG A 10 -9.23 5.91 -11.53
CA ARG A 10 -10.12 5.73 -12.69
C ARG A 10 -10.91 4.42 -12.61
N VAL A 11 -10.25 3.31 -12.21
CA VAL A 11 -10.90 2.00 -12.12
C VAL A 11 -11.93 1.94 -10.99
N PHE A 12 -11.60 2.54 -9.84
CA PHE A 12 -12.46 2.51 -8.67
C PHE A 12 -13.45 3.69 -8.59
N PHE A 13 -13.45 4.57 -9.59
CA PHE A 13 -14.35 5.73 -9.61
C PHE A 13 -15.80 5.30 -9.46
N GLN A 14 -16.49 5.83 -8.49
CA GLN A 14 -17.89 5.54 -8.13
C GLN A 14 -18.21 4.08 -7.73
N GLN A 15 -17.20 3.20 -7.62
CA GLN A 15 -17.41 1.81 -7.20
C GLN A 15 -17.14 1.61 -5.72
N ILE A 16 -16.17 2.33 -5.18
CA ILE A 16 -15.80 2.31 -3.76
C ILE A 16 -15.62 3.74 -3.26
N PRO A 17 -15.61 3.96 -1.92
CA PRO A 17 -15.26 5.25 -1.35
C PRO A 17 -13.91 5.76 -1.84
N PHE A 18 -13.74 7.08 -1.89
CA PHE A 18 -12.56 7.74 -2.43
C PHE A 18 -11.26 7.18 -1.83
N LEU A 19 -10.32 6.81 -2.71
CA LEU A 19 -9.03 6.25 -2.32
C LEU A 19 -8.17 7.28 -1.60
N ARG A 20 -7.85 7.03 -0.33
CA ARG A 20 -6.88 7.80 0.46
C ARG A 20 -5.63 6.97 0.70
N PHE A 21 -4.48 7.64 0.73
CA PHE A 21 -3.18 7.01 1.03
C PHE A 21 -2.34 7.92 1.90
N PHE A 22 -1.40 7.35 2.63
CA PHE A 22 -0.51 8.13 3.45
C PHE A 22 0.44 8.97 2.60
N ILE A 23 0.40 10.29 2.81
CA ILE A 23 1.27 11.26 2.14
C ILE A 23 2.45 11.63 3.03
N LYS A 24 3.55 12.06 2.41
CA LYS A 24 4.65 12.68 3.16
C LYS A 24 4.18 14.01 3.71
N GLN A 25 4.45 14.29 4.99
CA GLN A 25 4.04 15.55 5.63
C GLN A 25 4.49 16.81 4.85
N GLN A 26 5.65 16.75 4.20
CA GLN A 26 6.17 17.86 3.40
C GLN A 26 5.26 18.26 2.23
N LEU A 27 4.44 17.35 1.70
CA LEU A 27 3.51 17.65 0.61
C LEU A 27 2.37 18.57 1.02
N ILE A 28 2.05 18.66 2.32
CA ILE A 28 1.03 19.59 2.83
C ILE A 28 1.47 21.05 2.64
N PHE A 29 2.77 21.31 2.62
CA PHE A 29 3.32 22.66 2.46
C PHE A 29 3.49 23.08 1.00
N VAL A 30 3.19 22.20 0.03
CA VAL A 30 3.22 22.55 -1.40
C VAL A 30 1.97 23.35 -1.73
N PRO A 31 2.10 24.59 -2.26
CA PRO A 31 0.96 25.44 -2.62
C PRO A 31 -0.04 24.70 -3.52
N PHE A 32 -1.32 24.94 -3.33
CA PHE A 32 -2.47 24.31 -4.01
C PHE A 32 -2.59 22.80 -3.76
N LEU A 33 -1.51 22.02 -3.91
CA LEU A 33 -1.52 20.58 -3.67
C LEU A 33 -1.77 20.25 -2.20
N GLY A 34 -1.07 20.94 -1.29
CA GLY A 34 -1.21 20.72 0.15
C GLY A 34 -2.60 21.06 0.66
N GLN A 35 -3.18 22.14 0.16
CA GLN A 35 -4.55 22.56 0.48
C GLN A 35 -5.58 21.52 0.00
N GLY A 36 -5.44 21.00 -1.24
CA GLY A 36 -6.28 19.94 -1.76
C GLY A 36 -6.16 18.63 -0.97
N LEU A 37 -4.94 18.22 -0.63
CA LEU A 37 -4.70 17.03 0.17
C LEU A 37 -5.28 17.16 1.60
N TRP A 38 -5.19 18.34 2.20
CA TRP A 38 -5.78 18.64 3.49
C TRP A 38 -7.32 18.62 3.43
N ALA A 39 -7.92 19.30 2.45
CA ALA A 39 -9.37 19.36 2.26
C ALA A 39 -9.98 17.96 2.01
N LEU A 40 -9.24 17.07 1.33
CA LEU A 40 -9.64 15.69 1.08
C LEU A 40 -9.31 14.74 2.24
N ASN A 41 -8.82 15.25 3.38
CA ASN A 41 -8.46 14.48 4.57
C ASN A 41 -7.44 13.35 4.29
N PHE A 42 -6.42 13.60 3.46
CA PHE A 42 -5.34 12.64 3.28
C PHE A 42 -4.50 12.53 4.55
N PRO A 43 -4.29 11.31 5.09
CA PRO A 43 -3.45 11.13 6.27
C PRO A 43 -1.99 11.42 5.94
N SER A 44 -1.37 12.32 6.71
CA SER A 44 0.04 12.62 6.57
C SER A 44 0.89 11.87 7.58
N MET A 45 2.10 11.46 7.17
CA MET A 45 3.05 10.82 8.07
C MET A 45 4.47 11.37 7.89
N LYS A 46 5.21 11.45 8.99
CA LYS A 46 6.66 11.63 8.97
C LYS A 46 7.32 10.28 8.75
N ARG A 47 8.15 10.16 7.72
CA ARG A 47 9.00 8.99 7.52
C ARG A 47 10.43 9.35 7.91
N TYR A 48 10.94 8.68 8.91
CA TYR A 48 12.30 8.87 9.37
C TYR A 48 13.26 7.97 8.58
N SER A 49 14.43 8.52 8.20
CA SER A 49 15.48 7.73 7.57
C SER A 49 16.11 6.76 8.59
N LYS A 50 16.76 5.70 8.11
CA LYS A 50 17.53 4.81 9.00
C LYS A 50 18.60 5.56 9.80
N LEU A 51 19.26 6.54 9.17
CA LEU A 51 20.27 7.38 9.82
C LEU A 51 19.64 8.23 10.94
N THR A 52 18.46 8.79 10.71
CA THR A 52 17.72 9.55 11.73
C THR A 52 17.30 8.65 12.90
N LEU A 53 16.78 7.44 12.60
CA LEU A 53 16.39 6.47 13.64
C LEU A 53 17.56 5.89 14.46
N ASN A 54 18.76 5.87 13.88
CA ASN A 54 19.97 5.49 14.61
C ASN A 54 20.45 6.60 15.56
N LYS A 55 20.31 7.87 15.14
CA LYS A 55 20.63 9.04 15.98
C LYS A 55 19.57 9.33 17.04
N HIS A 56 18.32 9.01 16.74
CA HIS A 56 17.13 9.30 17.54
C HIS A 56 16.27 8.04 17.72
N PRO A 57 16.70 7.08 18.58
CA PRO A 57 15.95 5.83 18.81
C PRO A 57 14.53 6.03 19.31
N GLU A 58 14.25 7.14 19.98
CA GLU A 58 12.93 7.56 20.49
C GLU A 58 11.90 7.82 19.39
N LEU A 59 12.35 7.97 18.15
CA LEU A 59 11.47 8.13 16.99
C LEU A 59 10.97 6.81 16.41
N ARG A 60 11.50 5.67 16.91
CA ARG A 60 11.06 4.35 16.45
C ARG A 60 9.61 4.11 16.85
N GLY A 61 8.79 3.71 15.89
CA GLY A 61 7.37 3.44 16.10
C GLY A 61 6.44 4.66 16.03
N LYS A 62 6.95 5.90 15.99
CA LYS A 62 6.12 7.10 15.82
C LYS A 62 5.33 7.12 14.52
N ASP A 63 5.82 6.45 13.48
CA ASP A 63 5.09 6.25 12.23
C ASP A 63 3.86 5.35 12.42
N LEU A 64 3.96 4.31 13.25
CA LEU A 64 2.84 3.45 13.59
C LEU A 64 1.82 4.16 14.49
N GLU A 65 2.27 4.95 15.44
CA GLU A 65 1.41 5.78 16.28
C GLU A 65 0.63 6.80 15.44
N THR A 66 1.32 7.50 14.54
CA THR A 66 0.69 8.43 13.60
C THR A 66 -0.33 7.71 12.70
N THR A 67 -0.01 6.48 12.26
CA THR A 67 -0.94 5.66 11.50
C THR A 67 -2.18 5.35 12.32
N LYS A 68 -2.04 4.94 13.58
CA LYS A 68 -3.15 4.66 14.48
C LYS A 68 -4.05 5.88 14.69
N LEU A 69 -3.48 7.04 15.02
CA LEU A 69 -4.23 8.29 15.19
C LEU A 69 -4.97 8.69 13.90
N SER A 70 -4.36 8.45 12.74
CA SER A 70 -5.02 8.71 11.45
C SER A 70 -6.19 7.77 11.21
N CYS A 71 -6.06 6.50 11.57
CA CYS A 71 -7.16 5.53 11.50
C CYS A 71 -8.32 5.92 12.43
N GLU A 72 -8.03 6.36 13.66
CA GLU A 72 -9.04 6.81 14.61
C GLU A 72 -9.88 7.97 14.06
N LYS A 73 -9.25 8.92 13.35
CA LYS A 73 -9.94 10.04 12.69
C LYS A 73 -10.84 9.61 11.52
N MET A 74 -10.61 8.44 10.97
CA MET A 74 -11.36 7.92 9.81
C MET A 74 -12.52 7.01 10.24
N ARG A 75 -12.61 6.64 11.51
CA ARG A 75 -13.70 5.80 12.02
C ARG A 75 -15.04 6.42 11.73
N GLY A 76 -16.04 5.58 11.38
CA GLY A 76 -17.37 6.01 11.01
C GLY A 76 -17.50 6.77 9.69
N GLN A 77 -16.42 6.85 8.89
CA GLN A 77 -16.47 7.50 7.58
C GLN A 77 -16.30 6.46 6.45
N PRO A 78 -17.04 6.61 5.33
CA PRO A 78 -16.80 5.79 4.15
C PRO A 78 -15.44 6.15 3.56
N VAL A 79 -14.45 5.28 3.75
CA VAL A 79 -13.08 5.49 3.28
C VAL A 79 -12.45 4.21 2.75
N THR A 80 -11.67 4.34 1.68
CA THR A 80 -10.81 3.27 1.19
C THR A 80 -9.35 3.67 1.37
N MET A 81 -8.60 2.85 2.13
CA MET A 81 -7.18 3.08 2.40
C MET A 81 -6.31 2.33 1.41
N LEU A 82 -5.60 3.05 0.55
CA LEU A 82 -4.59 2.48 -0.34
C LEU A 82 -3.24 2.35 0.36
N ILE A 83 -2.71 1.14 0.39
CA ILE A 83 -1.44 0.82 1.02
C ILE A 83 -0.52 0.10 0.04
N TYR A 84 0.66 0.65 -0.17
CA TYR A 84 1.73 -0.04 -0.87
C TYR A 84 2.51 -0.88 0.14
N ALA A 85 2.22 -2.17 0.21
CA ALA A 85 2.77 -3.07 1.23
C ALA A 85 4.30 -3.21 1.20
N GLU A 86 4.94 -2.98 0.06
CA GLU A 86 6.40 -2.95 -0.06
C GLU A 86 7.04 -1.73 0.64
N GLY A 87 6.26 -0.67 0.88
CA GLY A 87 6.69 0.56 1.54
C GLY A 87 7.66 1.42 0.73
N THR A 88 8.04 0.98 -0.47
CA THR A 88 8.89 1.72 -1.41
C THR A 88 8.61 1.28 -2.84
N ARG A 89 9.00 2.10 -3.82
CA ARG A 89 8.91 1.71 -5.24
C ARG A 89 9.94 0.64 -5.56
N PHE A 90 9.55 -0.33 -6.38
CA PHE A 90 10.46 -1.33 -6.92
C PHE A 90 11.57 -0.67 -7.75
N THR A 91 12.81 -1.09 -7.53
CA THR A 91 13.94 -0.88 -8.42
C THR A 91 14.84 -2.12 -8.37
N PRO A 92 15.53 -2.48 -9.48
CA PRO A 92 16.43 -3.64 -9.50
C PRO A 92 17.49 -3.59 -8.39
N GLU A 93 17.99 -2.40 -8.09
CA GLU A 93 18.98 -2.18 -7.02
C GLU A 93 18.40 -2.51 -5.63
N LYS A 94 17.18 -2.02 -5.32
CA LYS A 94 16.51 -2.32 -4.05
C LYS A 94 16.14 -3.79 -3.94
N HIS A 95 15.73 -4.41 -5.04
CA HIS A 95 15.43 -5.83 -5.11
C HIS A 95 16.65 -6.67 -4.73
N ARG A 96 17.82 -6.40 -5.32
CA ARG A 96 19.10 -7.06 -4.97
C ARG A 96 19.49 -6.80 -3.52
N LYS A 97 19.44 -5.53 -3.05
CA LYS A 97 19.78 -5.17 -1.66
C LYS A 97 18.85 -5.81 -0.62
N ALA A 98 17.58 -6.05 -0.97
CA ALA A 98 16.61 -6.65 -0.08
C ALA A 98 16.67 -8.18 -0.07
N ASN A 99 17.47 -8.80 -0.92
CA ASN A 99 17.46 -10.26 -1.15
C ASN A 99 16.01 -10.78 -1.25
N SER A 100 15.23 -10.15 -2.15
CA SER A 100 13.84 -10.56 -2.33
C SER A 100 13.78 -11.97 -2.93
N THR A 101 12.93 -12.82 -2.36
CA THR A 101 12.65 -14.15 -2.90
C THR A 101 11.67 -14.12 -4.07
N PHE A 102 10.97 -13.01 -4.25
CA PHE A 102 10.03 -12.77 -5.35
C PHE A 102 10.78 -12.24 -6.58
N ARG A 103 10.35 -12.63 -7.77
CA ARG A 103 10.98 -12.19 -9.02
C ARG A 103 10.64 -10.75 -9.38
N ASN A 104 9.39 -10.36 -9.22
CA ASN A 104 8.82 -9.09 -9.69
C ASN A 104 8.51 -8.12 -8.55
N LEU A 105 8.66 -8.54 -7.30
CA LEU A 105 8.20 -7.80 -6.12
C LEU A 105 9.30 -7.67 -5.06
N LEU A 106 9.20 -6.64 -4.23
CA LEU A 106 9.94 -6.55 -2.98
C LEU A 106 9.16 -7.30 -1.88
N LYS A 107 9.85 -7.66 -0.79
CA LYS A 107 9.21 -8.28 0.38
C LYS A 107 8.17 -7.33 1.00
N PRO A 108 6.95 -7.81 1.29
CA PRO A 108 5.92 -6.98 1.92
C PRO A 108 6.27 -6.66 3.38
N ARG A 109 5.83 -5.51 3.84
CA ARG A 109 6.02 -5.02 5.21
C ARG A 109 4.69 -5.07 5.96
N ALA A 110 4.58 -5.98 6.91
CA ALA A 110 3.34 -6.20 7.65
C ALA A 110 3.00 -5.08 8.65
N GLY A 111 3.97 -4.32 9.16
CA GLY A 111 3.76 -3.41 10.30
C GLY A 111 2.64 -2.38 10.08
N GLY A 112 2.70 -1.62 9.00
CA GLY A 112 1.67 -0.61 8.70
C GLY A 112 0.29 -1.24 8.44
N ILE A 113 0.25 -2.35 7.69
CA ILE A 113 -0.99 -3.08 7.40
C ILE A 113 -1.59 -3.64 8.69
N HIS A 114 -0.78 -4.31 9.53
CA HIS A 114 -1.24 -4.81 10.83
C HIS A 114 -1.82 -3.70 11.70
N THR A 115 -1.17 -2.52 11.75
CA THR A 115 -1.67 -1.39 12.53
C THR A 115 -3.03 -0.91 12.03
N ILE A 116 -3.22 -0.81 10.71
CA ILE A 116 -4.50 -0.40 10.12
C ILE A 116 -5.58 -1.45 10.37
N LEU A 117 -5.29 -2.72 10.12
CA LEU A 117 -6.23 -3.81 10.37
C LEU A 117 -6.61 -3.91 11.85
N LYS A 118 -5.66 -3.69 12.76
CA LYS A 118 -5.92 -3.66 14.21
C LYS A 118 -6.79 -2.48 14.62
N SER A 119 -6.64 -1.32 13.96
CA SER A 119 -7.35 -0.08 14.33
C SER A 119 -8.73 0.05 13.69
N LEU A 120 -8.91 -0.46 12.47
CA LEU A 120 -10.14 -0.30 11.67
C LEU A 120 -10.81 -1.64 11.31
N GLY A 121 -10.24 -2.78 11.69
CA GLY A 121 -10.70 -4.07 11.22
C GLY A 121 -12.17 -4.39 11.56
N ASP A 122 -12.69 -3.79 12.62
CA ASP A 122 -14.11 -3.87 13.03
C ASP A 122 -15.07 -3.08 12.10
N GLU A 123 -14.53 -2.12 11.34
CA GLU A 123 -15.28 -1.30 10.37
C GLU A 123 -14.98 -1.67 8.91
N LEU A 124 -14.01 -2.58 8.68
CA LEU A 124 -13.63 -2.96 7.32
C LEU A 124 -14.64 -3.93 6.71
N SER A 125 -15.19 -3.55 5.56
CA SER A 125 -16.05 -4.44 4.76
C SER A 125 -15.21 -5.51 4.05
N SER A 126 -14.07 -5.13 3.45
CA SER A 126 -13.20 -6.03 2.72
C SER A 126 -11.78 -5.48 2.55
N ILE A 127 -10.87 -6.35 2.10
CA ILE A 127 -9.52 -6.02 1.70
C ILE A 127 -9.40 -6.29 0.21
N LEU A 128 -9.07 -5.28 -0.59
CA LEU A 128 -8.85 -5.43 -2.02
C LEU A 128 -7.36 -5.62 -2.30
N ASN A 129 -6.99 -6.81 -2.77
CA ASN A 129 -5.65 -7.10 -3.25
C ASN A 129 -5.55 -6.71 -4.72
N VAL A 130 -4.88 -5.60 -5.00
CA VAL A 130 -4.76 -5.07 -6.37
C VAL A 130 -3.38 -5.36 -6.92
N THR A 131 -3.35 -6.03 -8.08
CA THR A 131 -2.13 -6.25 -8.88
C THR A 131 -2.20 -5.38 -10.12
N LEU A 132 -1.23 -4.48 -10.27
CA LEU A 132 -1.14 -3.56 -11.39
C LEU A 132 0.14 -3.84 -12.17
N VAL A 133 0.02 -4.10 -13.47
CA VAL A 133 1.13 -4.47 -14.35
C VAL A 133 1.08 -3.61 -15.61
N TYR A 134 2.25 -3.20 -16.07
CA TYR A 134 2.48 -2.52 -17.34
C TYR A 134 3.22 -3.48 -18.28
N PRO A 135 2.54 -4.27 -19.11
CA PRO A 135 3.21 -5.22 -20.02
C PRO A 135 4.23 -4.50 -20.89
N GLY A 136 5.44 -5.06 -21.00
CA GLY A 136 6.55 -4.43 -21.72
C GLY A 136 7.30 -3.33 -20.96
N HIS A 137 6.85 -2.92 -19.76
CA HIS A 137 7.51 -1.89 -18.96
C HIS A 137 7.69 -2.33 -17.52
N THR A 138 8.88 -2.11 -16.95
CA THR A 138 9.12 -2.40 -15.54
C THR A 138 8.58 -1.30 -14.61
N SER A 139 8.70 -0.04 -15.03
CA SER A 139 8.24 1.13 -14.25
C SER A 139 8.11 2.35 -15.17
N PRO A 140 7.02 2.45 -15.95
CA PRO A 140 6.86 3.56 -16.90
C PRO A 140 6.78 4.89 -16.15
N SER A 141 7.31 5.94 -16.77
CA SER A 141 7.20 7.31 -16.29
C SER A 141 5.87 7.95 -16.74
N LEU A 142 5.52 9.08 -16.12
CA LEU A 142 4.39 9.88 -16.59
C LEU A 142 4.61 10.39 -18.03
N VAL A 143 5.87 10.70 -18.38
CA VAL A 143 6.25 11.14 -19.73
C VAL A 143 6.03 10.01 -20.75
N ASP A 144 6.42 8.76 -20.42
CA ASP A 144 6.18 7.61 -21.31
C ASP A 144 4.68 7.41 -21.57
N PHE A 145 3.84 7.63 -20.56
CA PHE A 145 2.39 7.57 -20.72
C PHE A 145 1.87 8.70 -21.62
N LEU A 146 2.28 9.95 -21.38
CA LEU A 146 1.85 11.10 -22.19
C LEU A 146 2.32 10.99 -23.64
N LEU A 147 3.46 10.35 -23.90
CA LEU A 147 3.97 10.06 -25.23
C LEU A 147 3.33 8.81 -25.88
N GLY A 148 2.33 8.20 -25.24
CA GLY A 148 1.63 7.04 -25.80
C GLY A 148 2.46 5.75 -25.80
N LYS A 149 3.61 5.70 -25.13
CA LYS A 149 4.46 4.49 -25.06
C LYS A 149 3.85 3.39 -24.19
N VAL A 150 2.96 3.72 -23.26
CA VAL A 150 2.24 2.77 -22.42
C VAL A 150 0.90 2.44 -23.07
N SER A 151 0.87 1.38 -23.83
CA SER A 151 -0.31 0.96 -24.61
C SER A 151 -1.34 0.19 -23.78
N ARG A 152 -0.91 -0.47 -22.71
CA ARG A 152 -1.77 -1.36 -21.89
C ARG A 152 -1.42 -1.27 -20.42
N ILE A 153 -2.46 -1.21 -19.59
CA ILE A 153 -2.36 -1.35 -18.12
C ILE A 153 -3.27 -2.51 -17.74
N VAL A 154 -2.71 -3.52 -17.09
CA VAL A 154 -3.48 -4.67 -16.59
C VAL A 154 -3.67 -4.50 -15.09
N ILE A 155 -4.93 -4.48 -14.65
CA ILE A 155 -5.30 -4.41 -13.24
C ILE A 155 -6.11 -5.66 -12.91
N ARG A 156 -5.64 -6.42 -11.91
CA ARG A 156 -6.35 -7.56 -11.33
C ARG A 156 -6.71 -7.22 -9.90
N ILE A 157 -7.95 -7.46 -9.54
CA ILE A 157 -8.51 -7.17 -8.22
C ILE A 157 -9.02 -8.47 -7.64
N GLU A 158 -8.64 -8.77 -6.43
CA GLU A 158 -9.08 -9.90 -5.64
C GLU A 158 -9.59 -9.37 -4.31
N GLU A 159 -10.80 -9.76 -3.92
CA GLU A 159 -11.42 -9.34 -2.68
C GLU A 159 -11.22 -10.39 -1.60
N PHE A 160 -10.81 -9.95 -0.43
CA PHE A 160 -10.65 -10.75 0.78
C PHE A 160 -11.53 -10.21 1.89
N LYS A 161 -12.11 -11.10 2.70
CA LYS A 161 -12.79 -10.77 3.93
C LYS A 161 -12.02 -11.28 5.15
N LEU A 162 -12.08 -10.54 6.25
CA LEU A 162 -11.41 -10.95 7.48
C LEU A 162 -12.00 -12.26 8.00
N GLY A 163 -11.12 -13.20 8.34
CA GLY A 163 -11.51 -14.52 8.84
C GLY A 163 -11.95 -15.53 7.77
N GLU A 164 -11.99 -15.14 6.50
CA GLU A 164 -12.27 -16.03 5.39
C GLU A 164 -10.97 -16.47 4.68
N ASN A 165 -10.96 -17.70 4.18
CA ASN A 165 -9.80 -18.32 3.53
C ASN A 165 -8.57 -18.26 4.44
N GLU A 166 -7.44 -17.74 3.95
CA GLU A 166 -6.20 -17.60 4.72
C GLU A 166 -6.04 -16.24 5.38
N VAL A 167 -7.05 -15.36 5.31
CA VAL A 167 -7.02 -14.03 5.92
C VAL A 167 -7.21 -14.14 7.43
N PRO A 168 -6.31 -13.58 8.24
CA PRO A 168 -6.46 -13.63 9.69
C PRO A 168 -7.76 -12.97 10.14
N SER A 169 -8.47 -13.61 11.09
CA SER A 169 -9.63 -13.01 11.73
C SER A 169 -9.23 -11.77 12.54
N LEU A 170 -10.19 -10.88 12.81
CA LEU A 170 -9.95 -9.69 13.61
C LEU A 170 -9.44 -10.03 15.01
N GLU A 171 -9.93 -11.10 15.61
CA GLU A 171 -9.48 -11.60 16.90
C GLU A 171 -7.99 -12.00 16.85
N THR A 172 -7.59 -12.77 15.83
CA THR A 172 -6.19 -13.11 15.59
C THR A 172 -5.32 -11.87 15.41
N ILE A 173 -5.77 -10.89 14.60
CA ILE A 173 -5.04 -9.64 14.34
C ILE A 173 -4.81 -8.83 15.63
N LYS A 174 -5.80 -8.78 16.52
CA LYS A 174 -5.72 -8.09 17.82
C LYS A 174 -4.87 -8.82 18.85
N SER A 175 -4.59 -10.11 18.65
CA SER A 175 -3.78 -10.95 19.56
C SER A 175 -2.29 -10.57 19.56
N LYS A 176 -1.51 -11.17 20.49
CA LYS A 176 -0.04 -11.01 20.55
C LYS A 176 0.66 -11.53 19.27
N THR A 177 0.08 -12.52 18.60
CA THR A 177 0.62 -13.15 17.38
C THR A 177 0.10 -12.48 16.10
N GLY A 178 -0.76 -11.47 16.20
CA GLY A 178 -1.42 -10.83 15.06
C GLY A 178 -0.47 -10.29 14.00
N SER A 179 0.64 -9.68 14.40
CA SER A 179 1.66 -9.20 13.45
C SER A 179 2.29 -10.34 12.65
N LEU A 180 2.47 -11.52 13.26
CA LEU A 180 3.00 -12.69 12.58
C LEU A 180 1.98 -13.30 11.63
N ALA A 181 0.71 -13.37 12.03
CA ALA A 181 -0.38 -13.85 11.19
C ALA A 181 -0.55 -12.98 9.92
N VAL A 182 -0.55 -11.65 10.08
CA VAL A 182 -0.60 -10.71 8.95
C VAL A 182 0.62 -10.86 8.04
N ARG A 183 1.82 -11.08 8.61
CA ARG A 183 3.03 -11.33 7.81
C ARG A 183 2.91 -12.61 6.99
N LYS A 184 2.42 -13.69 7.57
CA LYS A 184 2.21 -14.97 6.88
C LYS A 184 1.24 -14.80 5.72
N PHE A 185 0.08 -14.22 5.97
CA PHE A 185 -0.91 -13.89 4.95
C PHE A 185 -0.34 -13.08 3.80
N LEU A 186 0.41 -12.00 4.09
CA LEU A 186 1.02 -11.17 3.07
C LEU A 186 2.06 -11.92 2.24
N ASN A 187 2.88 -12.77 2.83
CA ASN A 187 3.86 -13.55 2.08
C ASN A 187 3.18 -14.53 1.11
N GLN A 188 2.14 -15.23 1.55
CA GLN A 188 1.35 -16.13 0.70
C GLN A 188 0.69 -15.37 -0.45
N THR A 189 0.05 -14.22 -0.16
CA THR A 189 -0.53 -13.34 -1.18
C THR A 189 0.53 -12.87 -2.19
N TRP A 190 1.75 -12.55 -1.73
CA TRP A 190 2.86 -12.12 -2.58
C TRP A 190 3.38 -13.22 -3.49
N GLU A 191 3.40 -14.48 -3.04
CA GLU A 191 3.78 -15.63 -3.87
C GLU A 191 2.82 -15.81 -5.05
N VAL A 192 1.52 -15.74 -4.79
CA VAL A 192 0.48 -15.81 -5.82
C VAL A 192 0.58 -14.63 -6.78
N LYS A 193 0.73 -13.42 -6.23
CA LYS A 193 0.87 -12.18 -7.01
C LYS A 193 2.11 -12.20 -7.90
N ASP A 194 3.24 -12.68 -7.43
CA ASP A 194 4.49 -12.75 -8.19
C ASP A 194 4.38 -13.69 -9.40
N LYS A 195 3.74 -14.85 -9.22
CA LYS A 195 3.42 -15.78 -10.30
C LYS A 195 2.46 -15.17 -11.33
N LEU A 196 1.42 -14.46 -10.86
CA LEU A 196 0.46 -13.77 -11.72
C LEU A 196 1.15 -12.68 -12.57
N ILE A 197 2.02 -11.87 -11.96
CA ILE A 197 2.78 -10.84 -12.69
C ILE A 197 3.67 -11.49 -13.75
N SER A 198 4.37 -12.57 -13.43
CA SER A 198 5.21 -13.31 -14.40
C SER A 198 4.39 -13.83 -15.57
N LYS A 199 3.18 -14.35 -15.32
CA LYS A 199 2.26 -14.80 -16.37
C LYS A 199 1.82 -13.64 -17.28
N ILE A 200 1.43 -12.50 -16.71
CA ILE A 200 1.00 -11.32 -17.49
C ILE A 200 2.13 -10.75 -18.36
N HIS A 201 3.39 -10.88 -17.93
CA HIS A 201 4.54 -10.44 -18.72
C HIS A 201 4.89 -11.40 -19.86
N SER A 202 4.41 -12.66 -19.81
CA SER A 202 4.62 -13.67 -20.87
C SER A 202 3.49 -13.70 -21.91
N GLU A 203 2.38 -13.02 -21.66
CA GLU A 203 1.28 -12.78 -22.60
C GLU A 203 1.53 -11.56 -23.50
#